data_aafcd697d5c10b6daa347c483b3c4bc3
#
_entry.id   aafcd697d5c10b6daa347c483b3c4bc3
#
_cell.length_a   1.000
_cell.length_b   1.000
_cell.length_c   1.000
_cell.angle_alpha   90.00
_cell.angle_beta   90.00
_cell.angle_gamma   90.00
#
_symmetry.space_group_name_H-M   'P 1'
#
loop_
_entity.id
_entity.type
_entity.pdbx_description
1 polymer ?
#
loop_
_entity_poly.entity_id
_entity_poly.type
_entity_poly.pdbx_seq_one_letter_code
_entity_poly.pdbx_strand_id
1 'polypeptide(L)'
;MPASYTADGKSYVLQGWYKGTEKPTTLETSKTPSYSVTYNDQDDLTVVYKEGTISADLTMRGAVDVIDNEAPMEYWEVLLKNTGEVPLTSIKIKPTTDWMSGISAPTELFILGTGQNTKARPITKEQWEAGFEIPLDSSLPVGSQLTINLIGTKVTGQPGQVLKAAVEVTGNFGNLKASDTVRIKDLDQEIKEPTGEGFISVPTFDFGQVGVASATKQHGLKKAADYYGNGTRNPYVRISKTQPNWSLTAQLSQPKSATDSLPTATRLLLGAAPVSSFSNYNQPTELKNAIGTTNAIHLTANNAATSIIANQQFTGSDVYQLDFTFDNIKLEVPANQGTAGQQYQAAVTWNLVTGP
;
A
#
# COMPACT_ATOMS: atom_id res chain seq x y z
N MET A 1 11.28 2.80 -48.06
CA MET A 1 12.20 2.15 -47.08
C MET A 1 11.37 1.83 -45.84
N PRO A 2 11.40 0.63 -45.30
CA PRO A 2 10.70 0.35 -44.06
C PRO A 2 11.34 1.11 -42.88
N ALA A 3 10.52 1.64 -41.97
CA ALA A 3 11.01 2.32 -40.75
C ALA A 3 11.74 1.36 -39.80
N SER A 4 11.36 0.08 -39.86
CA SER A 4 12.02 -1.00 -39.12
C SER A 4 11.86 -2.32 -39.90
N TYR A 5 12.73 -3.29 -39.61
CA TYR A 5 12.62 -4.67 -40.09
C TYR A 5 13.24 -5.65 -39.09
N THR A 6 12.91 -6.92 -39.22
CA THR A 6 13.46 -7.97 -38.36
C THR A 6 14.28 -8.94 -39.23
N ALA A 7 15.49 -9.25 -38.80
CA ALA A 7 16.35 -10.26 -39.40
C ALA A 7 17.12 -10.97 -38.29
N ASP A 8 17.30 -12.29 -38.43
CA ASP A 8 18.07 -13.13 -37.50
C ASP A 8 17.65 -12.99 -36.01
N GLY A 9 16.35 -12.80 -35.79
CA GLY A 9 15.78 -12.60 -34.45
C GLY A 9 16.04 -11.21 -33.83
N LYS A 10 16.63 -10.29 -34.57
CA LYS A 10 16.90 -8.92 -34.15
C LYS A 10 16.02 -7.94 -34.91
N SER A 11 15.64 -6.86 -34.23
CA SER A 11 14.90 -5.75 -34.84
C SER A 11 15.83 -4.60 -35.14
N TYR A 12 15.71 -4.05 -36.34
CA TYR A 12 16.51 -2.96 -36.83
C TYR A 12 15.63 -1.74 -37.14
N VAL A 13 16.12 -0.57 -36.80
CA VAL A 13 15.45 0.73 -37.05
C VAL A 13 16.26 1.57 -37.99
N LEU A 14 15.57 2.29 -38.89
CA LEU A 14 16.18 3.17 -39.85
C LEU A 14 16.96 4.30 -39.15
N GLN A 15 18.25 4.41 -39.47
CA GLN A 15 19.08 5.52 -39.03
C GLN A 15 19.10 6.68 -40.04
N GLY A 16 19.07 6.35 -41.32
CA GLY A 16 19.14 7.30 -42.40
C GLY A 16 19.62 6.63 -43.67
N TRP A 17 20.00 7.41 -44.66
CA TRP A 17 20.46 6.97 -45.94
C TRP A 17 21.52 7.91 -46.51
N TYR A 18 22.23 7.47 -47.52
CA TYR A 18 23.16 8.28 -48.31
C TYR A 18 23.24 7.77 -49.76
N LYS A 19 23.70 8.66 -50.65
CA LYS A 19 23.98 8.31 -52.05
C LYS A 19 25.38 7.76 -52.20
N GLY A 20 25.54 6.79 -53.09
CA GLY A 20 26.81 6.18 -53.38
C GLY A 20 27.17 5.05 -52.40
N THR A 21 28.41 4.59 -52.50
CA THR A 21 28.93 3.42 -51.75
C THR A 21 29.78 3.81 -50.56
N GLU A 22 30.27 5.07 -50.49
CA GLU A 22 31.08 5.54 -49.37
C GLU A 22 30.19 6.21 -48.31
N LYS A 23 30.24 5.70 -47.10
CA LYS A 23 29.45 6.22 -45.97
C LYS A 23 29.99 7.60 -45.54
N PRO A 24 29.18 8.67 -45.58
CA PRO A 24 29.57 9.98 -45.13
C PRO A 24 29.61 10.02 -43.58
N THR A 25 30.27 11.05 -43.00
CA THR A 25 30.27 11.31 -41.57
C THR A 25 28.88 11.64 -41.02
N THR A 26 28.02 12.22 -41.86
CA THR A 26 26.63 12.58 -41.50
C THR A 26 25.67 11.91 -42.51
N LEU A 27 24.71 11.17 -41.95
CA LEU A 27 23.66 10.55 -42.77
C LEU A 27 22.53 11.55 -43.04
N GLU A 28 21.92 11.45 -44.21
CA GLU A 28 20.62 12.09 -44.43
C GLU A 28 19.57 11.39 -43.58
N THR A 29 18.97 12.15 -42.66
CA THR A 29 17.93 11.65 -41.75
C THR A 29 16.58 12.17 -42.23
N SER A 30 15.77 11.31 -42.79
CA SER A 30 14.36 11.61 -43.04
C SER A 30 13.53 10.87 -41.96
N LYS A 31 12.67 11.62 -41.25
CA LYS A 31 11.65 11.00 -40.37
C LYS A 31 10.60 10.26 -41.18
N THR A 32 10.49 10.51 -42.46
CA THR A 32 9.64 9.77 -43.40
C THR A 32 10.48 8.72 -44.10
N PRO A 33 10.14 7.43 -44.03
CA PRO A 33 10.91 6.35 -44.66
C PRO A 33 10.69 6.30 -46.18
N SER A 34 10.73 7.43 -46.84
CA SER A 34 10.54 7.58 -48.30
C SER A 34 11.65 8.42 -48.89
N TYR A 35 12.07 8.06 -50.07
CA TYR A 35 13.02 8.78 -50.88
C TYR A 35 12.46 8.89 -52.32
N SER A 36 12.43 10.10 -52.85
CA SER A 36 12.04 10.34 -54.23
C SER A 36 13.25 10.35 -55.14
N VAL A 37 13.28 9.52 -56.14
CA VAL A 37 14.33 9.48 -57.15
C VAL A 37 13.83 10.12 -58.43
N THR A 38 14.68 10.85 -59.11
CA THR A 38 14.40 11.33 -60.45
C THR A 38 14.67 10.21 -61.45
N TYR A 39 13.81 10.06 -62.44
CA TYR A 39 14.01 9.11 -63.53
C TYR A 39 15.35 9.42 -64.20
N ASN A 40 16.28 8.57 -64.32
CA ASN A 40 17.66 8.68 -64.75
C ASN A 40 18.69 8.99 -63.67
N ASP A 41 18.32 9.01 -62.37
CA ASP A 41 19.27 9.02 -61.28
C ASP A 41 19.93 7.63 -61.20
N GLN A 42 21.23 7.58 -61.49
CA GLN A 42 22.00 6.33 -61.43
C GLN A 42 22.80 6.16 -60.18
N ASP A 43 22.58 7.04 -59.20
CA ASP A 43 23.23 6.94 -57.90
C ASP A 43 22.68 5.76 -57.08
N ASP A 44 23.55 4.93 -56.58
CA ASP A 44 23.19 3.92 -55.61
C ASP A 44 22.70 4.60 -54.31
N LEU A 45 21.59 4.11 -53.77
CA LEU A 45 21.07 4.53 -52.48
C LEU A 45 21.40 3.48 -51.42
N THR A 46 22.22 3.86 -50.44
CA THR A 46 22.55 2.99 -49.27
C THR A 46 21.71 3.40 -48.10
N VAL A 47 20.91 2.46 -47.56
CA VAL A 47 20.06 2.65 -46.43
C VAL A 47 20.75 2.05 -45.20
N VAL A 48 20.84 2.83 -44.14
CA VAL A 48 21.56 2.42 -42.91
C VAL A 48 20.55 2.15 -41.80
N TYR A 49 20.62 0.96 -41.26
CA TYR A 49 19.84 0.54 -40.10
C TYR A 49 20.79 0.30 -38.91
N LYS A 50 20.31 0.51 -37.72
CA LYS A 50 20.94 0.06 -36.47
C LYS A 50 20.04 -0.98 -35.78
N GLU A 51 20.63 -1.81 -34.96
CA GLU A 51 19.84 -2.63 -34.04
C GLU A 51 19.06 -1.71 -33.08
N GLY A 52 17.74 -1.87 -33.04
CA GLY A 52 16.85 -1.07 -32.22
C GLY A 52 16.84 -1.56 -30.79
N THR A 53 16.82 -0.65 -29.86
CA THR A 53 16.69 -0.98 -28.42
C THR A 53 15.26 -1.38 -28.09
N ILE A 54 15.13 -2.46 -27.33
CA ILE A 54 13.86 -2.92 -26.76
C ILE A 54 13.86 -2.51 -25.31
N SER A 55 12.92 -1.69 -24.88
CA SER A 55 12.73 -1.30 -23.50
C SER A 55 11.29 -0.98 -23.18
N ALA A 56 10.91 -1.15 -21.92
CA ALA A 56 9.59 -0.82 -21.44
C ALA A 56 9.66 -0.36 -19.99
N ASP A 57 8.68 0.45 -19.58
CA ASP A 57 8.43 0.82 -18.19
C ASP A 57 7.16 0.15 -17.72
N LEU A 58 7.13 -0.26 -16.44
CA LEU A 58 6.01 -0.91 -15.80
C LEU A 58 5.66 -0.19 -14.50
N THR A 59 4.38 0.12 -14.32
CA THR A 59 3.82 0.63 -13.06
C THR A 59 2.59 -0.15 -12.66
N MET A 60 2.26 -0.14 -11.37
CA MET A 60 1.07 -0.77 -10.83
C MET A 60 0.44 0.12 -9.78
N ARG A 61 -0.89 0.16 -9.72
CA ARG A 61 -1.64 0.85 -8.67
C ARG A 61 -2.97 0.16 -8.38
N GLY A 62 -3.41 0.20 -7.12
CA GLY A 62 -4.76 -0.19 -6.73
C GLY A 62 -5.78 0.94 -6.96
N ALA A 63 -7.05 0.58 -7.06
CA ALA A 63 -8.15 1.54 -7.16
C ALA A 63 -8.30 2.38 -5.89
N VAL A 64 -7.91 1.83 -4.74
CA VAL A 64 -7.98 2.47 -3.42
C VAL A 64 -6.80 2.05 -2.54
N ASP A 65 -6.39 2.93 -1.63
CA ASP A 65 -5.30 2.67 -0.67
C ASP A 65 -5.80 1.99 0.63
N VAL A 66 -7.11 2.15 0.93
CA VAL A 66 -7.77 1.55 2.11
C VAL A 66 -9.04 0.86 1.68
N ILE A 67 -9.26 -0.37 2.16
CA ILE A 67 -10.38 -1.21 1.78
C ILE A 67 -10.98 -1.92 3.00
N ASP A 68 -12.29 -2.19 2.98
CA ASP A 68 -12.93 -3.01 4.00
C ASP A 68 -12.46 -4.47 3.88
N ASN A 69 -12.34 -5.17 5.02
CA ASN A 69 -12.00 -6.58 5.01
C ASN A 69 -13.03 -7.39 4.20
N GLU A 70 -12.54 -8.33 3.40
CA GLU A 70 -13.33 -9.17 2.48
C GLU A 70 -13.99 -8.41 1.31
N ALA A 71 -13.71 -7.13 1.12
CA ALA A 71 -14.22 -6.38 -0.01
C ALA A 71 -13.49 -6.71 -1.33
N PRO A 72 -14.18 -6.60 -2.46
CA PRO A 72 -13.54 -6.69 -3.77
C PRO A 72 -12.74 -5.41 -4.05
N MET A 73 -11.51 -5.56 -4.50
CA MET A 73 -10.76 -4.48 -5.13
C MET A 73 -11.35 -4.22 -6.52
N GLU A 74 -11.72 -3.00 -6.81
CA GLU A 74 -12.34 -2.66 -8.10
C GLU A 74 -11.42 -3.05 -9.26
N TYR A 75 -10.15 -2.68 -9.16
CA TYR A 75 -9.08 -3.12 -10.07
C TYR A 75 -7.70 -2.92 -9.44
N TRP A 76 -6.73 -3.68 -9.96
CA TRP A 76 -5.32 -3.33 -9.92
C TRP A 76 -4.91 -2.96 -11.33
N GLU A 77 -4.55 -1.71 -11.57
CA GLU A 77 -4.07 -1.25 -12.85
C GLU A 77 -2.58 -1.54 -13.01
N VAL A 78 -2.25 -2.31 -14.03
CA VAL A 78 -0.87 -2.53 -14.47
C VAL A 78 -0.68 -1.81 -15.80
N LEU A 79 0.21 -0.84 -15.83
CA LEU A 79 0.49 0.00 -16.99
C LEU A 79 1.87 -0.32 -17.54
N LEU A 80 1.92 -0.86 -18.76
CA LEU A 80 3.13 -1.11 -19.52
C LEU A 80 3.27 -0.06 -20.61
N LYS A 81 4.40 0.65 -20.65
CA LYS A 81 4.73 1.63 -21.66
C LYS A 81 5.93 1.18 -22.46
N ASN A 82 5.82 1.17 -23.80
CA ASN A 82 6.95 0.93 -24.68
C ASN A 82 7.83 2.19 -24.74
N THR A 83 9.01 2.12 -24.16
CA THR A 83 10.03 3.20 -24.11
C THR A 83 11.20 2.93 -25.05
N GLY A 84 11.15 1.82 -25.80
CA GLY A 84 12.18 1.43 -26.76
C GLY A 84 12.04 2.08 -28.12
N GLU A 85 12.81 1.56 -29.06
CA GLU A 85 12.83 2.00 -30.48
C GLU A 85 12.11 1.00 -31.39
N VAL A 86 11.69 -0.15 -30.85
CA VAL A 86 10.97 -1.19 -31.62
C VAL A 86 9.67 -1.60 -30.90
N PRO A 87 8.69 -2.16 -31.62
CA PRO A 87 7.45 -2.61 -31.03
C PRO A 87 7.63 -3.75 -30.02
N LEU A 88 6.77 -3.83 -29.01
CA LEU A 88 6.68 -4.98 -28.14
C LEU A 88 5.74 -6.02 -28.76
N THR A 89 6.24 -7.25 -28.91
CA THR A 89 5.56 -8.31 -29.69
C THR A 89 4.97 -9.40 -28.83
N SER A 90 5.41 -9.55 -27.58
CA SER A 90 4.90 -10.55 -26.64
C SER A 90 4.85 -9.94 -25.24
N ILE A 91 3.79 -10.26 -24.48
CA ILE A 91 3.58 -9.78 -23.14
C ILE A 91 2.93 -10.91 -22.34
N LYS A 92 3.57 -11.30 -21.23
CA LYS A 92 3.05 -12.28 -20.29
C LYS A 92 3.06 -11.69 -18.89
N ILE A 93 1.98 -11.86 -18.14
CA ILE A 93 1.83 -11.37 -16.77
C ILE A 93 1.63 -12.54 -15.79
N LYS A 94 2.25 -12.46 -14.63
CA LYS A 94 2.04 -13.39 -13.51
C LYS A 94 2.25 -12.70 -12.17
N PRO A 95 1.74 -13.27 -11.05
CA PRO A 95 2.10 -12.79 -9.72
C PRO A 95 3.57 -13.05 -9.42
N THR A 96 4.18 -12.21 -8.59
CA THR A 96 5.49 -12.52 -7.99
C THR A 96 5.31 -13.25 -6.66
N THR A 97 6.41 -13.68 -6.05
CA THR A 97 6.42 -14.24 -4.68
C THR A 97 5.95 -13.24 -3.63
N ASP A 98 5.94 -11.95 -3.97
CA ASP A 98 5.48 -10.87 -3.09
C ASP A 98 3.97 -10.62 -3.19
N TRP A 99 3.24 -11.33 -4.07
CA TRP A 99 1.79 -11.29 -4.07
C TRP A 99 1.26 -11.96 -2.81
N MET A 100 0.74 -11.16 -1.88
CA MET A 100 0.35 -11.67 -0.56
C MET A 100 -0.92 -12.51 -0.61
N SER A 101 -0.96 -13.57 0.18
CA SER A 101 -2.07 -14.54 0.24
C SER A 101 -3.42 -13.92 0.64
N GLY A 102 -3.42 -12.75 1.27
CA GLY A 102 -4.63 -11.98 1.57
C GLY A 102 -5.28 -11.33 0.34
N ILE A 103 -4.64 -11.36 -0.82
CA ILE A 103 -5.20 -10.86 -2.08
C ILE A 103 -5.45 -12.07 -2.98
N SER A 104 -6.73 -12.36 -3.29
CA SER A 104 -7.06 -13.47 -4.17
C SER A 104 -6.54 -13.27 -5.60
N ALA A 105 -6.43 -14.35 -6.36
CA ALA A 105 -6.17 -14.25 -7.79
C ALA A 105 -7.27 -13.44 -8.48
N PRO A 106 -6.97 -12.66 -9.53
CA PRO A 106 -7.98 -12.03 -10.35
C PRO A 106 -8.80 -13.09 -11.10
N THR A 107 -10.05 -12.77 -11.39
CA THR A 107 -10.95 -13.63 -12.17
C THR A 107 -11.09 -13.16 -13.61
N GLU A 108 -10.65 -11.94 -13.89
CA GLU A 108 -10.69 -11.34 -15.21
C GLU A 108 -9.53 -10.34 -15.39
N LEU A 109 -9.00 -10.29 -16.61
CA LEU A 109 -8.10 -9.24 -17.08
C LEU A 109 -8.85 -8.37 -18.07
N PHE A 110 -8.90 -7.06 -17.81
CA PHE A 110 -9.45 -6.10 -18.76
C PHE A 110 -8.32 -5.34 -19.45
N ILE A 111 -8.18 -5.57 -20.76
CA ILE A 111 -7.02 -5.13 -21.55
C ILE A 111 -7.44 -4.02 -22.47
N LEU A 112 -6.72 -2.90 -22.43
CA LEU A 112 -6.90 -1.79 -23.37
C LEU A 112 -5.55 -1.13 -23.68
N GLY A 113 -5.42 -0.62 -24.93
CA GLY A 113 -4.19 0.02 -25.37
C GLY A 113 -4.25 0.45 -26.83
N THR A 114 -3.23 1.19 -27.26
CA THR A 114 -3.13 1.68 -28.63
C THR A 114 -3.01 0.52 -29.61
N GLY A 115 -3.89 0.48 -30.60
CA GLY A 115 -3.92 -0.58 -31.62
C GLY A 115 -4.47 -1.92 -31.11
N GLN A 116 -5.03 -1.94 -29.91
CA GLN A 116 -5.67 -3.11 -29.32
C GLN A 116 -7.18 -2.88 -29.22
N ASN A 117 -7.98 -3.90 -29.52
CA ASN A 117 -9.39 -3.86 -29.17
C ASN A 117 -9.52 -4.08 -27.66
N THR A 118 -10.37 -3.31 -27.01
CA THR A 118 -10.70 -3.51 -25.61
C THR A 118 -11.24 -4.92 -25.37
N LYS A 119 -10.66 -5.64 -24.43
CA LYS A 119 -10.97 -7.05 -24.16
C LYS A 119 -11.10 -7.33 -22.68
N ALA A 120 -12.20 -8.00 -22.32
CA ALA A 120 -12.34 -8.70 -21.05
C ALA A 120 -11.92 -10.18 -21.26
N ARG A 121 -11.02 -10.68 -20.45
CA ARG A 121 -10.50 -12.06 -20.52
C ARG A 121 -10.68 -12.74 -19.17
N PRO A 122 -11.64 -13.66 -19.04
CA PRO A 122 -11.71 -14.51 -17.87
C PRO A 122 -10.39 -15.27 -17.68
N ILE A 123 -9.97 -15.40 -16.43
CA ILE A 123 -8.74 -16.11 -16.05
C ILE A 123 -9.00 -16.98 -14.83
N THR A 124 -8.44 -18.20 -14.82
CA THR A 124 -8.45 -19.05 -13.63
C THR A 124 -7.25 -18.75 -12.74
N LYS A 125 -7.34 -19.18 -11.49
CA LYS A 125 -6.22 -19.07 -10.53
C LYS A 125 -4.96 -19.76 -11.07
N GLU A 126 -5.12 -20.95 -11.64
CA GLU A 126 -4.02 -21.74 -12.20
C GLU A 126 -3.35 -21.01 -13.39
N GLN A 127 -4.15 -20.42 -14.26
CA GLN A 127 -3.64 -19.61 -15.37
C GLN A 127 -2.89 -18.37 -14.87
N TRP A 128 -3.43 -17.71 -13.84
CA TRP A 128 -2.79 -16.56 -13.20
C TRP A 128 -1.42 -16.93 -12.61
N GLU A 129 -1.36 -18.00 -11.82
CA GLU A 129 -0.13 -18.48 -11.17
C GLU A 129 0.93 -18.99 -12.18
N ALA A 130 0.49 -19.65 -13.26
CA ALA A 130 1.38 -20.10 -14.32
C ALA A 130 1.88 -18.97 -15.24
N GLY A 131 1.16 -17.85 -15.21
CA GLY A 131 1.38 -16.70 -16.09
C GLY A 131 0.52 -16.75 -17.35
N PHE A 132 -0.15 -15.63 -17.58
CA PHE A 132 -1.10 -15.44 -18.66
C PHE A 132 -0.50 -14.63 -19.81
N GLU A 133 -0.52 -15.20 -21.02
CA GLU A 133 -0.12 -14.50 -22.23
C GLU A 133 -1.21 -13.49 -22.62
N ILE A 134 -0.84 -12.23 -22.74
CA ILE A 134 -1.74 -11.15 -23.16
C ILE A 134 -1.95 -11.25 -24.68
N PRO A 135 -3.19 -11.50 -25.13
CA PRO A 135 -3.46 -11.59 -26.56
C PRO A 135 -3.43 -10.21 -27.20
N LEU A 136 -2.37 -9.90 -27.91
CA LEU A 136 -2.22 -8.67 -28.68
C LEU A 136 -2.88 -8.82 -30.07
N ASP A 137 -3.67 -7.81 -30.50
CA ASP A 137 -4.19 -7.74 -31.86
C ASP A 137 -3.12 -7.31 -32.86
N SER A 138 -2.20 -6.47 -32.38
CA SER A 138 -0.99 -6.04 -33.08
C SER A 138 0.11 -5.79 -32.04
N SER A 139 1.36 -5.78 -32.49
CA SER A 139 2.47 -5.39 -31.60
C SER A 139 2.24 -3.98 -31.04
N LEU A 140 2.64 -3.77 -29.77
CA LEU A 140 2.50 -2.48 -29.11
C LEU A 140 3.53 -1.48 -29.67
N PRO A 141 3.09 -0.40 -30.35
CA PRO A 141 3.99 0.53 -31.01
C PRO A 141 4.93 1.26 -30.04
N VAL A 142 5.99 1.81 -30.57
CA VAL A 142 6.90 2.70 -29.83
C VAL A 142 6.14 3.89 -29.24
N GLY A 143 6.42 4.21 -27.97
CA GLY A 143 5.76 5.29 -27.23
C GLY A 143 4.33 4.99 -26.76
N SER A 144 3.76 3.85 -27.14
CA SER A 144 2.40 3.45 -26.78
C SER A 144 2.34 2.78 -25.40
N GLN A 145 1.12 2.70 -24.87
CA GLN A 145 0.82 2.11 -23.56
C GLN A 145 -0.18 0.97 -23.70
N LEU A 146 -0.04 -0.01 -22.81
CA LEU A 146 -1.00 -1.08 -22.60
C LEU A 146 -1.41 -1.06 -21.12
N THR A 147 -2.70 -0.96 -20.86
CA THR A 147 -3.28 -1.09 -19.53
C THR A 147 -3.87 -2.49 -19.37
N ILE A 148 -3.53 -3.14 -18.28
CA ILE A 148 -4.07 -4.43 -17.86
C ILE A 148 -4.68 -4.23 -16.48
N ASN A 149 -6.00 -4.19 -16.39
CA ASN A 149 -6.71 -4.14 -15.12
C ASN A 149 -6.99 -5.56 -14.64
N LEU A 150 -6.48 -5.89 -13.46
CA LEU A 150 -6.75 -7.14 -12.77
C LEU A 150 -8.04 -6.97 -11.99
N ILE A 151 -9.09 -7.69 -12.36
CA ILE A 151 -10.45 -7.55 -11.84
C ILE A 151 -10.87 -8.80 -11.08
N GLY A 152 -11.76 -8.62 -10.09
CA GLY A 152 -12.33 -9.72 -9.32
C GLY A 152 -11.40 -10.23 -8.21
N THR A 153 -10.38 -9.48 -7.82
CA THR A 153 -9.60 -9.78 -6.63
C THR A 153 -10.36 -9.40 -5.38
N LYS A 154 -10.30 -10.25 -4.36
CA LYS A 154 -10.84 -10.01 -3.03
C LYS A 154 -9.69 -9.79 -2.05
N VAL A 155 -9.83 -8.81 -1.17
CA VAL A 155 -8.80 -8.46 -0.20
C VAL A 155 -9.25 -8.89 1.20
N THR A 156 -8.46 -9.74 1.85
CA THR A 156 -8.79 -10.32 3.16
C THR A 156 -7.58 -10.21 4.08
N GLY A 157 -7.76 -9.67 5.27
CA GLY A 157 -6.68 -9.53 6.24
C GLY A 157 -7.16 -9.01 7.59
N GLN A 158 -6.22 -8.69 8.47
CA GLN A 158 -6.50 -8.13 9.77
C GLN A 158 -6.70 -6.60 9.68
N PRO A 159 -7.52 -6.00 10.54
CA PRO A 159 -7.68 -4.55 10.60
C PRO A 159 -6.32 -3.83 10.66
N GLY A 160 -6.13 -2.83 9.79
CA GLY A 160 -4.89 -2.06 9.64
C GLY A 160 -3.72 -2.79 9.00
N GLN A 161 -3.88 -4.05 8.60
CA GLN A 161 -2.85 -4.78 7.87
C GLN A 161 -2.65 -4.18 6.48
N VAL A 162 -1.39 -4.03 6.08
CA VAL A 162 -1.00 -3.66 4.73
C VAL A 162 -0.74 -4.93 3.92
N LEU A 163 -1.40 -5.05 2.79
CA LEU A 163 -1.24 -6.16 1.85
C LEU A 163 -0.63 -5.65 0.55
N LYS A 164 0.32 -6.39 0.02
CA LYS A 164 1.04 -6.05 -1.22
C LYS A 164 0.55 -6.93 -2.36
N ALA A 165 0.17 -6.30 -3.47
CA ALA A 165 -0.02 -6.92 -4.76
C ALA A 165 1.23 -6.67 -5.61
N ALA A 166 1.79 -7.69 -6.23
CA ALA A 166 3.02 -7.57 -7.00
C ALA A 166 3.02 -8.48 -8.21
N VAL A 167 3.31 -7.93 -9.36
CA VAL A 167 3.32 -8.64 -10.65
C VAL A 167 4.69 -8.62 -11.30
N GLU A 168 4.92 -9.62 -12.13
CA GLU A 168 6.00 -9.69 -13.09
C GLU A 168 5.42 -9.71 -14.49
N VAL A 169 5.92 -8.85 -15.34
CA VAL A 169 5.54 -8.79 -16.76
C VAL A 169 6.78 -9.08 -17.59
N THR A 170 6.68 -10.08 -18.45
CA THR A 170 7.77 -10.51 -19.33
C THR A 170 7.37 -10.39 -20.79
N GLY A 171 8.34 -10.21 -21.66
CA GLY A 171 8.12 -10.10 -23.09
C GLY A 171 9.46 -10.04 -23.84
N ASN A 172 9.41 -9.60 -25.10
CA ASN A 172 10.64 -9.39 -25.86
C ASN A 172 11.54 -8.27 -25.28
N PHE A 173 11.03 -7.50 -24.31
CA PHE A 173 11.77 -6.48 -23.55
C PHE A 173 12.43 -7.00 -22.27
N GLY A 174 12.33 -8.30 -21.99
CA GLY A 174 12.85 -8.92 -20.79
C GLY A 174 11.81 -9.07 -19.69
N ASN A 175 12.19 -8.78 -18.45
CA ASN A 175 11.38 -8.97 -17.25
C ASN A 175 11.31 -7.66 -16.45
N LEU A 176 10.10 -7.22 -16.14
CA LEU A 176 9.82 -6.06 -15.31
C LEU A 176 8.90 -6.46 -14.15
N LYS A 177 9.06 -5.78 -13.01
CA LYS A 177 8.24 -6.00 -11.81
C LYS A 177 7.62 -4.69 -11.36
N ALA A 178 6.38 -4.74 -10.92
CA ALA A 178 5.69 -3.62 -10.30
C ALA A 178 4.82 -4.12 -9.15
N SER A 179 4.55 -3.26 -8.20
CA SER A 179 3.73 -3.59 -7.04
C SER A 179 3.04 -2.34 -6.49
N ASP A 180 1.97 -2.59 -5.75
CA ASP A 180 1.28 -1.58 -4.96
C ASP A 180 0.71 -2.22 -3.70
N THR A 181 0.25 -1.41 -2.76
CA THR A 181 -0.26 -1.87 -1.47
C THR A 181 -1.68 -1.38 -1.22
N VAL A 182 -2.40 -2.13 -0.40
CA VAL A 182 -3.69 -1.73 0.14
C VAL A 182 -3.73 -2.04 1.64
N ARG A 183 -4.35 -1.16 2.43
CA ARG A 183 -4.53 -1.33 3.86
C ARG A 183 -5.95 -1.78 4.18
N ILE A 184 -6.09 -2.81 5.00
CA ILE A 184 -7.38 -3.20 5.56
C ILE A 184 -7.85 -2.13 6.54
N LYS A 185 -9.07 -1.64 6.36
CA LYS A 185 -9.69 -0.65 7.24
C LYS A 185 -9.79 -1.16 8.68
N ASP A 186 -9.50 -0.29 9.63
CA ASP A 186 -9.67 -0.55 11.04
C ASP A 186 -10.93 0.14 11.55
N LEU A 187 -11.97 -0.65 11.81
CA LEU A 187 -13.28 -0.14 12.21
C LEU A 187 -13.32 0.38 13.66
N ASP A 188 -12.36 -0.02 14.50
CA ASP A 188 -12.31 0.35 15.90
C ASP A 188 -11.44 1.56 16.19
N GLN A 189 -10.77 2.08 15.18
CA GLN A 189 -9.86 3.21 15.32
C GLN A 189 -10.10 4.20 14.20
N GLU A 190 -10.06 5.48 14.55
CA GLU A 190 -10.08 6.54 13.56
C GLU A 190 -8.76 6.51 12.79
N ILE A 191 -8.81 6.11 11.52
CA ILE A 191 -7.65 6.13 10.61
C ILE A 191 -7.71 7.42 9.81
N LYS A 192 -6.64 8.21 9.89
CA LYS A 192 -6.45 9.41 9.10
C LYS A 192 -5.17 9.27 8.27
N GLU A 193 -5.23 9.74 7.04
CA GLU A 193 -4.02 9.91 6.26
C GLU A 193 -3.13 10.98 6.92
N PRO A 194 -1.82 10.76 7.03
CA PRO A 194 -0.92 11.73 7.64
C PRO A 194 -0.74 12.95 6.72
N THR A 195 -1.46 14.02 7.01
CA THR A 195 -1.32 15.31 6.29
C THR A 195 -0.28 16.23 6.91
N GLY A 196 0.52 15.72 7.82
CA GLY A 196 1.51 16.44 8.61
C GLY A 196 1.74 15.73 9.95
N GLU A 197 2.17 16.49 10.95
CA GLU A 197 2.33 15.95 12.30
C GLU A 197 0.99 15.73 13.00
N GLY A 198 0.85 14.64 13.74
CA GLY A 198 -0.32 14.41 14.57
C GLY A 198 -0.71 12.95 14.72
N PHE A 199 -1.90 12.72 15.24
CA PHE A 199 -2.48 11.40 15.40
C PHE A 199 -3.07 10.92 14.07
N ILE A 200 -2.66 9.73 13.66
CA ILE A 200 -3.25 9.00 12.53
C ILE A 200 -4.38 8.12 13.04
N SER A 201 -4.20 7.47 14.20
CA SER A 201 -5.18 6.56 14.78
C SER A 201 -5.05 6.52 16.30
N VAL A 202 -6.20 6.50 16.98
CA VAL A 202 -6.31 6.32 18.43
C VAL A 202 -7.31 5.22 18.77
N PRO A 203 -7.07 4.39 19.80
CA PRO A 203 -7.94 3.27 20.10
C PRO A 203 -9.16 3.70 20.93
N THR A 204 -10.23 2.94 20.76
CA THR A 204 -11.38 2.89 21.67
C THR A 204 -11.28 1.66 22.56
N PHE A 205 -11.62 1.78 23.85
CA PHE A 205 -11.57 0.69 24.80
C PHE A 205 -12.98 0.35 25.29
N ASP A 206 -13.51 -0.80 24.89
CA ASP A 206 -14.83 -1.30 25.29
C ASP A 206 -14.67 -2.51 26.20
N PHE A 207 -15.13 -2.38 27.45
CA PHE A 207 -15.07 -3.43 28.45
C PHE A 207 -16.35 -4.25 28.54
N GLY A 208 -17.36 -3.91 27.72
CA GLY A 208 -18.65 -4.61 27.71
C GLY A 208 -19.42 -4.45 29.02
N GLN A 209 -20.20 -5.48 29.35
CA GLN A 209 -20.94 -5.52 30.60
C GLN A 209 -20.04 -6.06 31.72
N VAL A 210 -19.91 -5.29 32.79
CA VAL A 210 -19.12 -5.66 33.98
C VAL A 210 -20.01 -5.61 35.24
N GLY A 211 -19.86 -6.57 36.13
CA GLY A 211 -20.60 -6.60 37.36
C GLY A 211 -19.96 -5.75 38.46
N VAL A 212 -20.81 -5.18 39.33
CA VAL A 212 -20.34 -4.54 40.56
C VAL A 212 -19.69 -5.62 41.44
N ALA A 213 -18.48 -5.33 41.95
CA ALA A 213 -17.72 -6.28 42.77
C ALA A 213 -17.53 -5.75 44.19
N SER A 214 -17.52 -6.65 45.18
CA SER A 214 -17.30 -6.31 46.59
C SER A 214 -15.84 -6.02 46.96
N ALA A 215 -14.92 -6.24 45.99
CA ALA A 215 -13.51 -5.89 46.12
C ALA A 215 -13.08 -5.14 44.84
N THR A 216 -11.97 -4.42 44.92
CA THR A 216 -11.35 -3.82 43.72
C THR A 216 -11.12 -4.90 42.67
N LYS A 217 -11.60 -4.69 41.47
CA LYS A 217 -11.58 -5.68 40.39
C LYS A 217 -11.08 -5.10 39.07
N GLN A 218 -10.32 -5.89 38.34
CA GLN A 218 -9.86 -5.60 37.00
C GLN A 218 -10.75 -6.33 36.01
N HIS A 219 -11.25 -5.57 35.01
CA HIS A 219 -12.08 -6.06 33.92
C HIS A 219 -11.29 -5.96 32.62
N GLY A 220 -11.22 -7.05 31.85
CA GLY A 220 -10.58 -7.06 30.53
C GLY A 220 -11.47 -6.43 29.46
N LEU A 221 -10.88 -6.10 28.32
CA LEU A 221 -11.63 -5.72 27.13
C LEU A 221 -12.61 -6.84 26.73
N LYS A 222 -13.63 -6.49 25.95
CA LYS A 222 -14.43 -7.47 25.21
C LYS A 222 -13.51 -8.47 24.52
N LYS A 223 -14.01 -9.68 24.23
CA LYS A 223 -13.26 -10.64 23.44
C LYS A 223 -12.85 -10.03 22.10
N ALA A 224 -11.67 -10.36 21.62
CA ALA A 224 -11.13 -9.83 20.38
C ALA A 224 -12.10 -10.04 19.19
N ALA A 225 -12.76 -11.19 19.13
CA ALA A 225 -13.78 -11.48 18.09
C ALA A 225 -15.00 -10.55 18.14
N ASP A 226 -15.43 -10.15 19.37
CA ASP A 226 -16.56 -9.23 19.53
C ASP A 226 -16.17 -7.78 19.23
N TYR A 227 -14.87 -7.46 19.31
CA TYR A 227 -14.33 -6.11 19.14
C TYR A 227 -13.96 -5.81 17.68
N TYR A 228 -13.33 -6.79 17.01
CA TYR A 228 -12.78 -6.64 15.65
C TYR A 228 -13.44 -7.59 14.63
N GLY A 229 -14.57 -8.18 14.94
CA GLY A 229 -15.23 -9.15 14.10
C GLY A 229 -14.57 -10.52 14.08
N ASN A 230 -13.43 -10.65 13.43
CA ASN A 230 -12.63 -11.89 13.38
C ASN A 230 -11.24 -11.71 14.02
N GLY A 231 -11.01 -10.59 14.72
CA GLY A 231 -9.70 -10.12 15.07
C GLY A 231 -9.15 -10.66 16.38
N THR A 232 -7.86 -10.82 16.41
CA THR A 232 -7.00 -10.97 17.60
C THR A 232 -6.06 -9.79 17.74
N ARG A 233 -6.38 -8.70 17.06
CA ARG A 233 -5.53 -7.52 16.95
C ARG A 233 -5.46 -6.75 18.24
N ASN A 234 -4.27 -6.31 18.59
CA ASN A 234 -4.04 -5.39 19.68
C ASN A 234 -4.48 -3.96 19.33
N PRO A 235 -5.18 -3.23 20.21
CA PRO A 235 -5.40 -1.81 20.07
C PRO A 235 -4.07 -1.05 19.97
N TYR A 236 -4.03 0.05 19.22
CA TYR A 236 -2.81 0.84 19.03
C TYR A 236 -3.07 2.34 18.95
N VAL A 237 -2.02 3.11 19.24
CA VAL A 237 -1.92 4.53 18.88
C VAL A 237 -0.92 4.65 17.74
N ARG A 238 -1.28 5.37 16.67
CA ARG A 238 -0.38 5.68 15.56
C ARG A 238 -0.26 7.18 15.39
N ILE A 239 0.97 7.66 15.25
CA ILE A 239 1.29 9.09 15.15
C ILE A 239 2.26 9.35 14.00
N SER A 240 2.15 10.50 13.36
CA SER A 240 3.12 11.03 12.41
C SER A 240 3.91 12.18 13.04
N LYS A 241 5.23 12.10 12.94
CA LYS A 241 6.15 13.15 13.40
C LYS A 241 7.17 13.47 12.31
N THR A 242 7.34 14.75 12.00
CA THR A 242 8.31 15.25 11.03
C THR A 242 9.55 15.85 11.70
N GLN A 243 9.46 16.14 13.01
CA GLN A 243 10.55 16.73 13.79
C GLN A 243 10.95 15.79 14.93
N PRO A 244 12.25 15.73 15.27
CA PRO A 244 12.72 15.05 16.47
C PRO A 244 12.23 15.79 17.73
N ASN A 245 12.51 15.21 18.91
CA ASN A 245 12.21 15.81 20.22
C ASN A 245 10.70 16.04 20.43
N TRP A 246 9.97 14.96 20.55
CA TRP A 246 8.55 14.96 20.88
C TRP A 246 8.25 14.10 22.09
N SER A 247 7.14 14.37 22.73
CA SER A 247 6.63 13.59 23.86
C SER A 247 5.15 13.28 23.69
N LEU A 248 4.72 12.15 24.23
CA LEU A 248 3.33 11.72 24.26
C LEU A 248 2.89 11.55 25.70
N THR A 249 1.77 12.17 26.06
CA THR A 249 1.08 11.98 27.34
C THR A 249 -0.36 11.55 27.10
N ALA A 250 -0.96 10.92 28.11
CA ALA A 250 -2.38 10.60 28.12
C ALA A 250 -3.03 10.93 29.45
N GLN A 251 -4.34 11.21 29.40
CA GLN A 251 -5.18 11.51 30.56
C GLN A 251 -6.46 10.69 30.48
N LEU A 252 -6.98 10.25 31.60
CA LEU A 252 -8.28 9.58 31.70
C LEU A 252 -9.25 10.48 32.47
N SER A 253 -10.37 10.83 31.86
CA SER A 253 -11.46 11.52 32.55
C SER A 253 -12.19 10.57 33.50
N GLN A 254 -12.90 11.12 34.50
CA GLN A 254 -13.75 10.33 35.37
C GLN A 254 -14.86 9.65 34.56
N PRO A 255 -15.04 8.32 34.65
CA PRO A 255 -16.14 7.65 33.98
C PRO A 255 -17.49 8.07 34.57
N LYS A 256 -18.41 8.49 33.71
CA LYS A 256 -19.73 8.99 34.09
C LYS A 256 -20.84 8.30 33.31
N SER A 257 -21.97 8.10 33.97
CA SER A 257 -23.24 7.75 33.35
C SER A 257 -24.18 8.96 33.37
N ALA A 258 -25.42 8.79 32.97
CA ALA A 258 -26.42 9.86 33.02
C ALA A 258 -26.71 10.32 34.48
N THR A 259 -26.58 9.44 35.47
CA THR A 259 -27.01 9.69 36.86
C THR A 259 -25.95 9.39 37.90
N ASP A 260 -24.80 8.81 37.51
CA ASP A 260 -23.77 8.33 38.43
C ASP A 260 -22.36 8.50 37.85
N SER A 261 -21.33 8.39 38.70
CA SER A 261 -19.94 8.48 38.29
C SER A 261 -19.11 7.44 39.05
N LEU A 262 -18.22 6.73 38.35
CA LEU A 262 -17.21 5.95 39.02
C LEU A 262 -16.19 6.87 39.72
N PRO A 263 -15.54 6.41 40.81
CA PRO A 263 -14.60 7.24 41.56
C PRO A 263 -13.37 7.60 40.69
N THR A 264 -12.75 8.74 41.04
CA THR A 264 -11.52 9.19 40.38
C THR A 264 -10.32 8.24 40.64
N ALA A 265 -10.44 7.30 41.58
CA ALA A 265 -9.49 6.22 41.79
C ALA A 265 -9.60 5.06 40.78
N THR A 266 -10.61 5.09 39.88
CA THR A 266 -10.72 4.14 38.75
C THR A 266 -9.50 4.30 37.84
N ARG A 267 -8.94 3.18 37.36
CA ARG A 267 -7.74 3.20 36.53
C ARG A 267 -7.94 2.43 35.22
N LEU A 268 -7.40 2.96 34.14
CA LEU A 268 -7.18 2.25 32.90
C LEU A 268 -5.72 1.78 32.86
N LEU A 269 -5.52 0.47 32.90
CA LEU A 269 -4.23 -0.19 32.85
C LEU A 269 -3.98 -0.64 31.42
N LEU A 270 -2.95 -0.11 30.77
CA LEU A 270 -2.59 -0.44 29.37
C LEU A 270 -1.35 -1.34 29.30
N GLY A 271 -0.61 -1.50 30.41
CA GLY A 271 0.65 -2.22 30.45
C GLY A 271 1.78 -1.51 29.69
N ALA A 272 2.88 -2.20 29.48
CA ALA A 272 3.95 -1.74 28.60
C ALA A 272 3.58 -1.99 27.15
N ALA A 273 3.84 -1.03 26.28
CA ALA A 273 3.49 -1.09 24.87
C ALA A 273 4.74 -1.16 23.97
N PRO A 274 4.92 -2.19 23.15
CA PRO A 274 5.90 -2.19 22.09
C PRO A 274 5.70 -0.99 21.15
N VAL A 275 6.81 -0.36 20.77
CA VAL A 275 6.82 0.78 19.87
C VAL A 275 7.57 0.42 18.60
N SER A 276 6.96 0.72 17.46
CA SER A 276 7.56 0.55 16.15
C SER A 276 7.56 1.87 15.38
N SER A 277 8.52 2.04 14.48
CA SER A 277 8.48 3.06 13.44
C SER A 277 8.18 2.43 12.09
N PHE A 278 7.64 3.24 11.17
CA PHE A 278 7.38 2.84 9.80
C PHE A 278 8.25 3.66 8.87
N SER A 279 9.18 3.01 8.19
CA SER A 279 9.91 3.60 7.08
C SER A 279 9.09 3.48 5.81
N ASN A 280 9.07 4.53 5.00
CA ASN A 280 8.30 4.57 3.75
C ASN A 280 6.80 4.26 3.95
N TYR A 281 6.22 4.89 4.95
CA TYR A 281 4.82 4.71 5.30
C TYR A 281 3.90 4.92 4.09
N ASN A 282 2.95 4.00 3.89
CA ASN A 282 2.01 3.99 2.76
C ASN A 282 2.67 3.83 1.38
N GLN A 283 3.91 3.36 1.32
CA GLN A 283 4.60 3.05 0.07
C GLN A 283 4.79 1.54 -0.10
N PRO A 284 4.98 1.03 -1.32
CA PRO A 284 5.23 -0.40 -1.56
C PRO A 284 6.45 -0.96 -0.80
N THR A 285 7.35 -0.09 -0.38
CA THR A 285 8.57 -0.40 0.38
C THR A 285 8.41 -0.17 1.89
N GLU A 286 7.17 -0.04 2.39
CA GLU A 286 6.91 0.17 3.83
C GLU A 286 7.54 -0.93 4.68
N LEU A 287 8.31 -0.53 5.69
CA LEU A 287 8.93 -1.42 6.67
C LEU A 287 8.53 -1.01 8.08
N LYS A 288 8.02 -1.96 8.87
CA LYS A 288 7.76 -1.80 10.30
C LYS A 288 9.00 -2.23 11.09
N ASN A 289 9.62 -1.27 11.80
CA ASN A 289 10.84 -1.47 12.59
C ASN A 289 10.51 -1.38 14.09
N ALA A 290 10.82 -2.41 14.85
CA ALA A 290 10.72 -2.36 16.31
C ALA A 290 11.81 -1.42 16.86
N ILE A 291 11.42 -0.42 17.66
CA ILE A 291 12.35 0.58 18.22
C ILE A 291 12.42 0.57 19.73
N GLY A 292 11.48 -0.08 20.43
CA GLY A 292 11.52 -0.19 21.88
C GLY A 292 10.17 -0.58 22.50
N THR A 293 10.06 -0.33 23.80
CA THR A 293 8.85 -0.61 24.57
C THR A 293 8.69 0.52 25.60
N THR A 294 7.48 0.99 25.82
CA THR A 294 7.18 1.98 26.87
C THR A 294 7.30 1.35 28.27
N ASN A 295 7.35 2.19 29.29
CA ASN A 295 7.04 1.73 30.66
C ASN A 295 5.57 1.29 30.75
N ALA A 296 5.21 0.61 31.82
CA ALA A 296 3.81 0.27 32.08
C ALA A 296 2.96 1.54 32.21
N ILE A 297 1.86 1.60 31.43
CA ILE A 297 0.98 2.76 31.33
C ILE A 297 -0.25 2.52 32.20
N HIS A 298 -0.45 3.38 33.18
CA HIS A 298 -1.59 3.36 34.08
C HIS A 298 -2.21 4.76 34.13
N LEU A 299 -3.42 4.92 33.64
CA LEU A 299 -4.14 6.19 33.66
C LEU A 299 -5.15 6.18 34.79
N THR A 300 -5.05 7.14 35.69
CA THR A 300 -6.02 7.32 36.79
C THR A 300 -7.10 8.29 36.36
N ALA A 301 -8.36 8.01 36.70
CA ALA A 301 -9.54 8.76 36.26
C ALA A 301 -9.71 10.13 36.94
N ASN A 302 -8.64 10.86 37.11
CA ASN A 302 -8.57 12.18 37.73
C ASN A 302 -8.07 13.29 36.84
N ASN A 303 -8.01 13.03 35.51
CA ASN A 303 -7.45 13.91 34.49
C ASN A 303 -5.95 14.26 34.67
N ALA A 304 -5.21 13.54 35.52
CA ALA A 304 -3.78 13.76 35.62
C ALA A 304 -3.06 13.24 34.37
N ALA A 305 -2.16 14.05 33.83
CA ALA A 305 -1.36 13.66 32.69
C ALA A 305 -0.33 12.58 33.10
N THR A 306 -0.30 11.49 32.34
CA THR A 306 0.68 10.42 32.47
C THR A 306 1.61 10.44 31.27
N SER A 307 2.92 10.47 31.51
CA SER A 307 3.92 10.38 30.44
C SER A 307 3.95 8.97 29.86
N ILE A 308 3.80 8.87 28.54
CA ILE A 308 3.86 7.61 27.79
C ILE A 308 5.21 7.49 27.09
N ILE A 309 5.59 8.52 26.36
CA ILE A 309 6.89 8.66 25.72
C ILE A 309 7.47 10.00 26.14
N ALA A 310 8.65 9.95 26.77
CA ALA A 310 9.36 11.16 27.16
C ALA A 310 10.08 11.77 25.96
N ASN A 311 10.27 13.08 26.02
CA ASN A 311 11.16 13.79 25.09
C ASN A 311 12.53 13.08 25.04
N GLN A 312 13.08 12.90 23.85
CA GLN A 312 14.32 12.17 23.56
C GLN A 312 14.27 10.62 23.70
N GLN A 313 13.12 10.07 24.04
CA GLN A 313 12.87 8.65 23.91
C GLN A 313 12.30 8.37 22.55
N PHE A 314 12.63 7.66 21.64
CA PHE A 314 12.07 7.49 20.29
C PHE A 314 12.02 8.80 19.49
N THR A 315 13.17 9.38 19.22
CA THR A 315 13.34 10.70 18.59
C THR A 315 13.67 10.60 17.11
N GLY A 316 12.80 10.22 16.29
CA GLY A 316 13.00 10.24 14.84
C GLY A 316 11.92 11.06 14.14
N SER A 317 12.10 11.26 12.85
CA SER A 317 11.08 11.79 11.94
C SER A 317 10.48 10.62 11.19
N ASP A 318 9.29 10.18 11.58
CA ASP A 318 8.66 9.00 10.98
C ASP A 318 7.21 8.83 11.46
N VAL A 319 6.56 7.77 11.01
CA VAL A 319 5.31 7.29 11.59
C VAL A 319 5.63 6.27 12.67
N TYR A 320 5.04 6.44 13.84
CA TYR A 320 5.21 5.58 15.01
C TYR A 320 3.91 4.89 15.40
N GLN A 321 4.02 3.68 15.93
CA GLN A 321 2.89 2.93 16.46
C GLN A 321 3.24 2.34 17.82
N LEU A 322 2.34 2.55 18.78
CA LEU A 322 2.34 1.89 20.08
C LEU A 322 1.29 0.78 20.03
N ASP A 323 1.70 -0.46 20.21
CA ASP A 323 0.81 -1.63 20.22
C ASP A 323 0.51 -2.02 21.68
N PHE A 324 -0.75 -1.83 22.13
CA PHE A 324 -1.16 -2.28 23.45
C PHE A 324 -1.48 -3.77 23.41
N THR A 325 -0.87 -4.57 24.27
CA THR A 325 -1.17 -6.00 24.36
C THR A 325 -2.61 -6.18 24.84
N PHE A 326 -3.46 -6.76 24.03
CA PHE A 326 -4.91 -6.88 24.26
C PHE A 326 -5.25 -7.41 25.65
N ASP A 327 -4.62 -8.49 26.07
CA ASP A 327 -4.86 -9.13 27.36
C ASP A 327 -4.37 -8.32 28.56
N ASN A 328 -3.49 -7.34 28.35
CA ASN A 328 -2.98 -6.47 29.41
C ASN A 328 -3.84 -5.23 29.65
N ILE A 329 -4.80 -4.95 28.74
CA ILE A 329 -5.69 -3.81 28.88
C ILE A 329 -6.78 -4.16 29.88
N LYS A 330 -6.81 -3.45 31.01
CA LYS A 330 -7.75 -3.66 32.10
C LYS A 330 -8.36 -2.34 32.57
N LEU A 331 -9.66 -2.38 32.86
CA LEU A 331 -10.32 -1.33 33.66
C LEU A 331 -10.33 -1.80 35.12
N GLU A 332 -9.65 -1.10 35.98
CA GLU A 332 -9.66 -1.37 37.40
C GLU A 332 -10.67 -0.45 38.11
N VAL A 333 -11.69 -1.07 38.70
CA VAL A 333 -12.77 -0.38 39.40
C VAL A 333 -12.67 -0.71 40.90
N PRO A 334 -12.66 0.31 41.80
CA PRO A 334 -12.68 0.08 43.24
C PRO A 334 -13.91 -0.70 43.71
N ALA A 335 -13.83 -1.26 44.91
CA ALA A 335 -14.90 -2.06 45.51
C ALA A 335 -16.22 -1.30 45.64
N ASN A 336 -17.33 -1.98 45.40
CA ASN A 336 -18.71 -1.49 45.56
C ASN A 336 -19.02 -0.21 44.77
N GLN A 337 -18.42 -0.06 43.60
CA GLN A 337 -18.64 1.11 42.74
C GLN A 337 -19.47 0.77 41.48
N GLY A 338 -20.25 1.74 41.03
CA GLY A 338 -21.14 1.62 39.90
C GLY A 338 -22.55 1.21 40.27
N THR A 339 -23.51 1.56 39.43
CA THR A 339 -24.93 1.25 39.57
C THR A 339 -25.36 0.30 38.42
N ALA A 340 -26.05 -0.77 38.78
CA ALA A 340 -26.53 -1.75 37.80
C ALA A 340 -27.42 -1.09 36.74
N GLY A 341 -27.23 -1.49 35.48
CA GLY A 341 -28.00 -0.96 34.33
C GLY A 341 -27.52 0.41 33.81
N GLN A 342 -26.49 1.01 34.41
CA GLN A 342 -25.90 2.26 33.95
C GLN A 342 -24.78 2.00 32.94
N GLN A 343 -24.68 2.87 31.91
CA GLN A 343 -23.58 2.89 30.97
C GLN A 343 -22.61 4.02 31.35
N TYR A 344 -21.37 3.67 31.64
CA TYR A 344 -20.33 4.62 31.99
C TYR A 344 -19.41 4.86 30.79
N GLN A 345 -19.08 6.12 30.56
CA GLN A 345 -18.16 6.58 29.52
C GLN A 345 -17.09 7.49 30.10
N ALA A 346 -15.89 7.39 29.57
CA ALA A 346 -14.77 8.28 29.88
C ALA A 346 -14.00 8.60 28.61
N ALA A 347 -13.35 9.76 28.58
CA ALA A 347 -12.44 10.14 27.51
C ALA A 347 -11.01 9.79 27.89
N VAL A 348 -10.29 9.18 26.97
CA VAL A 348 -8.82 9.13 27.01
C VAL A 348 -8.32 10.22 26.08
N THR A 349 -7.70 11.25 26.64
CA THR A 349 -7.12 12.36 25.88
C THR A 349 -5.63 12.13 25.67
N TRP A 350 -5.23 12.01 24.42
CA TRP A 350 -3.84 11.87 24.00
C TRP A 350 -3.28 13.24 23.63
N ASN A 351 -2.11 13.60 24.16
CA ASN A 351 -1.45 14.87 23.86
C ASN A 351 -0.05 14.59 23.31
N LEU A 352 0.16 15.05 22.08
CA LEU A 352 1.43 15.00 21.39
C LEU A 352 2.06 16.41 21.40
N VAL A 353 3.23 16.52 21.98
CA VAL A 353 3.94 17.80 22.13
C VAL A 353 5.24 17.72 21.37
N THR A 354 5.50 18.70 20.51
CA THR A 354 6.77 18.93 19.83
C THR A 354 7.51 20.06 20.54
N GLY A 355 8.79 19.88 20.78
CA GLY A 355 9.58 20.95 21.33
C GLY A 355 10.59 20.48 22.37
N PRO A 356 11.46 21.42 22.81
CA PRO A 356 12.64 21.09 23.61
C PRO A 356 12.29 20.44 24.95
#